data_78814d3ff2a23355e8a6239479affbf9
#
_entry.id   78814d3ff2a23355e8a6239479affbf9
#
_cell.length_a   1.000
_cell.length_b   1.000
_cell.length_c   1.000
_cell.angle_alpha   90.00
_cell.angle_beta   90.00
_cell.angle_gamma   90.00
#
_symmetry.space_group_name_H-M   'P 1'
#
loop_
_entity.id
_entity.type
_entity.pdbx_description
1 polymer ?
#
loop_
_entity_poly.entity_id
_entity_poly.type
_entity_poly.pdbx_seq_one_letter_code
_entity_poly.pdbx_strand_id
1 'polypeptide(L)'
;MTRPPSQRTIHPALIQTVAKLARLLLADDHAAMPGKSVSLLESEFEIVGTVGNGLDLIRAAARLDPDVVVLDITMPGLDGIEAARRLQHAGCRAKLVFLTVHEDPDYVRAAMDAGGAAYVAKSRMASDLIAAVHAALDGRRFASPTLHLGDE
;
A
#
# COMPACT_ATOMS: atom_id res chain seq x y z
N MET A 1 31.91 -34.93 -0.16
CA MET A 1 32.39 -33.62 -0.16
C MET A 1 31.55 -32.63 0.60
N THR A 2 32.18 -31.84 1.40
CA THR A 2 31.46 -30.93 2.25
C THR A 2 31.24 -29.61 1.56
N ARG A 3 30.05 -29.08 1.65
CA ARG A 3 29.84 -27.78 1.10
C ARG A 3 30.51 -26.71 1.94
N PRO A 4 30.93 -25.61 1.32
CA PRO A 4 31.50 -24.53 2.09
C PRO A 4 30.56 -24.07 3.16
N PRO A 5 31.07 -23.63 4.31
CA PRO A 5 30.20 -23.16 5.37
C PRO A 5 29.28 -22.04 4.94
N SER A 6 29.73 -21.17 4.02
CA SER A 6 28.92 -20.07 3.57
C SER A 6 27.65 -20.55 2.89
N GLN A 7 27.71 -21.70 2.24
CA GLN A 7 26.53 -22.21 1.58
C GLN A 7 25.54 -22.82 2.56
N ARG A 8 26.02 -23.24 3.69
CA ARG A 8 25.12 -23.79 4.68
C ARG A 8 24.58 -22.75 5.61
N THR A 9 25.30 -21.66 5.83
CA THR A 9 24.84 -20.64 6.75
C THR A 9 23.84 -19.71 6.13
N ILE A 10 23.82 -19.59 4.79
CA ILE A 10 22.88 -18.70 4.14
C ILE A 10 21.85 -19.55 3.43
N HIS A 11 20.70 -19.62 4.02
CA HIS A 11 19.62 -20.40 3.45
C HIS A 11 19.03 -19.66 2.25
N PRO A 12 18.77 -20.35 1.15
CA PRO A 12 18.21 -19.69 -0.04
C PRO A 12 16.92 -18.94 0.24
N ALA A 13 16.06 -19.48 1.09
CA ALA A 13 14.81 -18.81 1.42
C ALA A 13 15.07 -17.51 2.16
N LEU A 14 16.07 -17.49 3.02
CA LEU A 14 16.42 -16.27 3.74
C LEU A 14 16.95 -15.21 2.80
N ILE A 15 17.77 -15.61 1.86
CA ILE A 15 18.31 -14.68 0.88
C ILE A 15 17.17 -14.07 0.07
N GLN A 16 16.23 -14.89 -0.35
CA GLN A 16 15.09 -14.40 -1.10
C GLN A 16 14.25 -13.45 -0.28
N THR A 17 14.07 -13.73 1.00
CA THR A 17 13.30 -12.85 1.87
C THR A 17 13.95 -11.48 1.96
N VAL A 18 15.25 -11.44 2.12
CA VAL A 18 15.97 -10.18 2.22
C VAL A 18 15.97 -9.45 0.89
N ALA A 19 16.19 -10.19 -0.21
CA ALA A 19 16.32 -9.59 -1.52
C ALA A 19 14.97 -9.18 -2.11
N LYS A 20 13.88 -9.76 -1.59
CA LYS A 20 12.58 -9.53 -2.18
C LYS A 20 11.64 -8.82 -1.22
N LEU A 21 12.06 -7.66 -0.78
CA LEU A 21 11.13 -6.83 -0.04
C LEU A 21 9.99 -6.44 -0.96
N ALA A 22 8.80 -6.36 -0.39
CA ALA A 22 7.64 -5.93 -1.15
C ALA A 22 7.88 -4.50 -1.65
N ARG A 23 7.44 -4.24 -2.88
CA ARG A 23 7.66 -2.98 -3.56
C ARG A 23 6.39 -2.14 -3.46
N LEU A 24 6.52 -0.96 -2.88
CA LEU A 24 5.39 -0.10 -2.59
C LEU A 24 5.47 1.18 -3.39
N LEU A 25 4.33 1.56 -3.96
CA LEU A 25 4.15 2.86 -4.61
C LEU A 25 3.20 3.68 -3.75
N LEU A 26 3.60 4.89 -3.42
CA LEU A 26 2.83 5.75 -2.53
C LEU A 26 2.21 6.90 -3.31
N ALA A 27 0.94 7.18 -3.07
CA ALA A 27 0.25 8.30 -3.69
C ALA A 27 -0.37 9.17 -2.59
N ASP A 28 0.14 10.41 -2.46
CA ASP A 28 -0.30 11.33 -1.44
C ASP A 28 0.02 12.73 -1.92
N ASP A 29 -0.96 13.63 -1.87
CA ASP A 29 -0.76 14.97 -2.38
C ASP A 29 -0.10 15.93 -1.40
N HIS A 30 0.19 15.48 -0.19
CA HIS A 30 0.78 16.33 0.82
C HIS A 30 2.28 16.34 0.66
N ALA A 31 2.80 17.33 -0.06
CA ALA A 31 4.22 17.39 -0.37
C ALA A 31 5.07 17.35 0.89
N ALA A 32 4.58 17.89 1.99
CA ALA A 32 5.34 17.90 3.23
C ALA A 32 5.19 16.61 4.02
N MET A 33 4.22 15.78 3.65
CA MET A 33 3.88 14.60 4.43
C MET A 33 4.29 13.27 3.81
N PRO A 34 4.69 13.20 2.55
CA PRO A 34 5.13 11.90 2.02
C PRO A 34 6.24 11.31 2.86
N GLY A 35 7.07 12.17 3.45
CA GLY A 35 8.17 11.70 4.26
C GLY A 35 7.75 10.88 5.46
N LYS A 36 6.58 11.17 6.02
CA LYS A 36 6.10 10.42 7.17
C LYS A 36 5.75 9.00 6.79
N SER A 37 4.99 8.84 5.71
CA SER A 37 4.64 7.51 5.22
C SER A 37 5.89 6.75 4.77
N VAL A 38 6.78 7.43 4.05
CA VAL A 38 8.01 6.80 3.58
C VAL A 38 8.82 6.34 4.78
N SER A 39 8.99 7.20 5.79
CA SER A 39 9.79 6.84 6.96
C SER A 39 9.23 5.63 7.68
N LEU A 40 7.90 5.54 7.78
CA LEU A 40 7.28 4.40 8.43
C LEU A 40 7.49 3.11 7.66
N LEU A 41 7.41 3.17 6.34
CA LEU A 41 7.38 1.98 5.52
C LEU A 41 8.74 1.50 5.06
N GLU A 42 9.70 2.41 4.89
CA GLU A 42 10.95 2.00 4.27
C GLU A 42 11.79 1.11 5.16
N SER A 43 11.44 0.99 6.44
CA SER A 43 12.16 0.07 7.31
C SER A 43 11.86 -1.39 6.99
N GLU A 44 10.71 -1.68 6.34
CA GLU A 44 10.30 -3.04 6.05
C GLU A 44 10.00 -3.31 4.59
N PHE A 45 9.90 -2.27 3.80
CA PHE A 45 9.49 -2.42 2.39
C PHE A 45 10.36 -1.55 1.52
N GLU A 46 10.34 -1.84 0.23
CA GLU A 46 11.05 -1.02 -0.74
C GLU A 46 10.08 -0.01 -1.35
N ILE A 47 10.33 1.26 -1.17
CA ILE A 47 9.51 2.31 -1.75
C ILE A 47 10.01 2.58 -3.15
N VAL A 48 9.25 2.20 -4.16
CA VAL A 48 9.70 2.33 -5.53
C VAL A 48 9.29 3.66 -6.17
N GLY A 49 8.41 4.40 -5.52
CA GLY A 49 8.04 5.72 -6.03
C GLY A 49 7.01 6.38 -5.14
N THR A 50 6.94 7.70 -5.27
CA THR A 50 5.91 8.51 -4.62
C THR A 50 5.36 9.46 -5.65
N VAL A 51 4.03 9.59 -5.68
CA VAL A 51 3.36 10.47 -6.62
C VAL A 51 2.33 11.31 -5.87
N GLY A 52 1.91 12.41 -6.45
CA GLY A 52 1.04 13.36 -5.77
C GLY A 52 -0.38 13.45 -6.30
N ASN A 53 -0.74 12.66 -7.30
CA ASN A 53 -2.09 12.71 -7.85
C ASN A 53 -2.43 11.40 -8.54
N GLY A 54 -3.72 11.24 -8.86
CA GLY A 54 -4.19 9.97 -9.39
C GLY A 54 -3.69 9.63 -10.78
N LEU A 55 -3.51 10.63 -11.65
CA LEU A 55 -3.03 10.34 -12.99
C LEU A 55 -1.59 9.87 -12.97
N ASP A 56 -0.76 10.51 -12.16
CA ASP A 56 0.62 10.07 -12.02
C ASP A 56 0.69 8.70 -11.37
N LEU A 57 -0.24 8.41 -10.46
CA LEU A 57 -0.32 7.09 -9.85
C LEU A 57 -0.54 6.01 -10.90
N ILE A 58 -1.50 6.23 -11.79
CA ILE A 58 -1.82 5.23 -12.81
C ILE A 58 -0.62 5.00 -13.72
N ARG A 59 0.06 6.07 -14.12
CA ARG A 59 1.24 5.95 -14.96
C ARG A 59 2.37 5.23 -14.24
N ALA A 60 2.61 5.60 -12.99
CA ALA A 60 3.69 4.99 -12.23
C ALA A 60 3.41 3.52 -11.96
N ALA A 61 2.16 3.17 -11.67
CA ALA A 61 1.82 1.77 -11.42
C ALA A 61 2.07 0.90 -12.65
N ALA A 62 1.73 1.42 -13.83
CA ALA A 62 1.97 0.69 -15.06
C ALA A 62 3.45 0.49 -15.33
N ARG A 63 4.26 1.51 -15.00
CA ARG A 63 5.69 1.45 -15.26
C ARG A 63 6.45 0.63 -14.22
N LEU A 64 6.04 0.74 -12.97
CA LEU A 64 6.80 0.16 -11.86
C LEU A 64 6.29 -1.20 -11.41
N ASP A 65 5.04 -1.53 -11.73
CA ASP A 65 4.42 -2.80 -11.35
C ASP A 65 4.64 -3.12 -9.87
N PRO A 66 4.14 -2.28 -8.97
CA PRO A 66 4.38 -2.49 -7.54
C PRO A 66 3.58 -3.66 -6.99
N ASP A 67 3.98 -4.14 -5.82
CA ASP A 67 3.23 -5.17 -5.11
C ASP A 67 2.05 -4.56 -4.34
N VAL A 68 2.23 -3.36 -3.83
CA VAL A 68 1.20 -2.66 -3.07
C VAL A 68 1.20 -1.19 -3.46
N VAL A 69 0.02 -0.62 -3.58
CA VAL A 69 -0.15 0.81 -3.73
C VAL A 69 -0.79 1.33 -2.46
N VAL A 70 -0.14 2.28 -1.81
CA VAL A 70 -0.69 2.97 -0.65
C VAL A 70 -1.16 4.32 -1.16
N LEU A 71 -2.46 4.58 -1.08
CA LEU A 71 -3.00 5.78 -1.71
C LEU A 71 -3.99 6.51 -0.83
N ASP A 72 -3.87 7.82 -0.88
CA ASP A 72 -4.78 8.70 -0.19
C ASP A 72 -6.10 8.75 -0.96
N ILE A 73 -7.21 8.70 -0.25
CA ILE A 73 -8.51 8.83 -0.90
C ILE A 73 -8.67 10.22 -1.51
N THR A 74 -8.23 11.25 -0.78
CA THR A 74 -8.40 12.62 -1.26
C THR A 74 -7.13 13.11 -1.95
N MET A 75 -7.19 13.29 -3.26
CA MET A 75 -6.08 13.80 -4.04
C MET A 75 -6.60 14.76 -5.09
N PRO A 76 -5.78 15.73 -5.54
CA PRO A 76 -6.24 16.69 -6.54
C PRO A 76 -6.49 16.00 -7.88
N GLY A 77 -7.48 16.49 -8.58
CA GLY A 77 -7.84 15.96 -9.89
C GLY A 77 -8.59 14.66 -9.72
N LEU A 78 -7.90 13.58 -9.98
CA LEU A 78 -8.49 12.25 -9.87
C LEU A 78 -8.29 11.75 -8.46
N ASP A 79 -9.37 11.56 -7.71
CA ASP A 79 -9.23 11.12 -6.32
C ASP A 79 -8.81 9.65 -6.24
N GLY A 80 -8.49 9.22 -5.01
CA GLY A 80 -7.93 7.89 -4.81
C GLY A 80 -8.88 6.76 -5.14
N ILE A 81 -10.18 6.95 -4.90
CA ILE A 81 -11.15 5.89 -5.18
C ILE A 81 -11.29 5.70 -6.70
N GLU A 82 -11.37 6.79 -7.43
CA GLU A 82 -11.46 6.69 -8.88
C GLU A 82 -10.15 6.17 -9.47
N ALA A 83 -9.02 6.58 -8.92
CA ALA A 83 -7.74 6.05 -9.36
C ALA A 83 -7.67 4.54 -9.14
N ALA A 84 -8.18 4.07 -8.01
CA ALA A 84 -8.21 2.63 -7.73
C ALA A 84 -9.06 1.89 -8.76
N ARG A 85 -10.20 2.44 -9.11
CA ARG A 85 -11.05 1.82 -10.13
C ARG A 85 -10.33 1.70 -11.45
N ARG A 86 -9.63 2.76 -11.84
CA ARG A 86 -8.88 2.74 -13.11
C ARG A 86 -7.73 1.77 -13.07
N LEU A 87 -7.07 1.64 -11.94
CA LEU A 87 -6.01 0.66 -11.80
C LEU A 87 -6.56 -0.75 -12.01
N GLN A 88 -7.71 -1.04 -11.43
CA GLN A 88 -8.31 -2.35 -11.60
C GLN A 88 -8.72 -2.61 -13.05
N HIS A 89 -9.31 -1.62 -13.69
CA HIS A 89 -9.68 -1.76 -15.10
C HIS A 89 -8.46 -1.97 -15.99
N ALA A 90 -7.32 -1.42 -15.60
CA ALA A 90 -6.09 -1.58 -16.35
C ALA A 90 -5.38 -2.90 -16.06
N GLY A 91 -5.94 -3.71 -15.18
CA GLY A 91 -5.33 -5.00 -14.85
C GLY A 91 -4.21 -4.94 -13.85
N CYS A 92 -4.10 -3.85 -13.11
CA CYS A 92 -3.08 -3.75 -12.08
C CYS A 92 -3.31 -4.78 -10.99
N ARG A 93 -2.28 -5.53 -10.62
CA ARG A 93 -2.42 -6.59 -9.63
C ARG A 93 -1.98 -6.17 -8.24
N ALA A 94 -1.55 -4.94 -8.07
CA ALA A 94 -1.12 -4.47 -6.77
C ALA A 94 -2.26 -4.50 -5.77
N LYS A 95 -1.94 -4.79 -4.53
CA LYS A 95 -2.91 -4.65 -3.46
C LYS A 95 -3.05 -3.18 -3.13
N LEU A 96 -4.27 -2.75 -2.82
CA LEU A 96 -4.55 -1.35 -2.58
C LEU A 96 -4.78 -1.11 -1.09
N VAL A 97 -3.98 -0.23 -0.51
CA VAL A 97 -4.12 0.18 0.89
C VAL A 97 -4.50 1.64 0.88
N PHE A 98 -5.71 1.95 1.34
CA PHE A 98 -6.19 3.32 1.36
C PHE A 98 -5.81 4.02 2.65
N LEU A 99 -5.37 5.26 2.52
CA LEU A 99 -5.21 6.17 3.65
C LEU A 99 -6.33 7.19 3.60
N THR A 100 -6.94 7.49 4.74
CA THR A 100 -8.06 8.41 4.71
C THR A 100 -8.17 9.22 6.00
N VAL A 101 -8.56 10.48 5.85
CA VAL A 101 -8.98 11.29 7.00
C VAL A 101 -10.49 11.14 7.20
N HIS A 102 -11.18 10.50 6.27
CA HIS A 102 -12.63 10.34 6.33
C HIS A 102 -12.96 9.04 7.05
N GLU A 103 -13.76 9.14 8.09
CA GLU A 103 -14.23 7.95 8.80
C GLU A 103 -15.68 7.63 8.47
N ASP A 104 -16.26 8.38 7.55
CA ASP A 104 -17.61 8.16 7.10
C ASP A 104 -17.73 6.80 6.44
N PRO A 105 -18.71 5.97 6.84
CA PRO A 105 -18.85 4.64 6.24
C PRO A 105 -19.04 4.66 4.74
N ASP A 106 -19.58 5.73 4.18
CA ASP A 106 -19.78 5.80 2.72
C ASP A 106 -18.43 5.85 2.00
N TYR A 107 -17.46 6.57 2.52
CA TYR A 107 -16.13 6.59 1.92
C TYR A 107 -15.47 5.23 2.03
N VAL A 108 -15.59 4.60 3.18
CA VAL A 108 -14.98 3.28 3.38
C VAL A 108 -15.61 2.27 2.42
N ARG A 109 -16.92 2.32 2.29
CA ARG A 109 -17.60 1.40 1.39
C ARG A 109 -17.20 1.63 -0.05
N ALA A 110 -17.09 2.91 -0.46
CA ALA A 110 -16.65 3.21 -1.82
C ALA A 110 -15.25 2.69 -2.09
N ALA A 111 -14.36 2.81 -1.11
CA ALA A 111 -13.01 2.30 -1.24
C ALA A 111 -13.00 0.77 -1.32
N MET A 112 -13.85 0.11 -0.54
CA MET A 112 -13.98 -1.35 -0.63
C MET A 112 -14.45 -1.76 -2.02
N ASP A 113 -15.47 -1.07 -2.54
CA ASP A 113 -16.02 -1.38 -3.86
C ASP A 113 -15.00 -1.13 -4.95
N ALA A 114 -14.06 -0.25 -4.72
CA ALA A 114 -13.00 0.03 -5.69
C ALA A 114 -11.83 -0.95 -5.56
N GLY A 115 -11.99 -1.98 -4.74
CA GLY A 115 -10.99 -3.03 -4.66
C GLY A 115 -9.96 -2.88 -3.56
N GLY A 116 -10.23 -2.05 -2.57
CA GLY A 116 -9.29 -1.88 -1.47
C GLY A 116 -9.10 -3.14 -0.66
N ALA A 117 -7.86 -3.42 -0.32
CA ALA A 117 -7.53 -4.56 0.54
C ALA A 117 -7.39 -4.12 1.99
N ALA A 118 -7.06 -2.86 2.23
CA ALA A 118 -6.90 -2.36 3.59
C ALA A 118 -7.24 -0.88 3.63
N TYR A 119 -7.63 -0.42 4.80
CA TYR A 119 -8.11 0.94 5.02
C TYR A 119 -7.51 1.46 6.32
N VAL A 120 -6.72 2.52 6.23
CA VAL A 120 -6.01 3.06 7.39
C VAL A 120 -6.40 4.50 7.60
N ALA A 121 -6.84 4.81 8.81
CA ALA A 121 -7.11 6.20 9.18
C ALA A 121 -5.77 6.92 9.31
N LYS A 122 -5.66 8.11 8.73
CA LYS A 122 -4.40 8.86 8.78
C LYS A 122 -3.98 9.16 10.21
N SER A 123 -4.93 9.31 11.11
CA SER A 123 -4.64 9.56 12.50
C SER A 123 -3.99 8.36 13.18
N ARG A 124 -4.10 7.18 12.58
CA ARG A 124 -3.53 5.95 13.15
C ARG A 124 -2.43 5.37 12.29
N MET A 125 -1.85 6.18 11.42
CA MET A 125 -0.87 5.69 10.47
C MET A 125 0.33 5.05 11.16
N ALA A 126 0.82 5.67 12.23
CA ALA A 126 1.99 5.15 12.93
C ALA A 126 1.76 3.78 13.53
N SER A 127 0.54 3.48 13.97
CA SER A 127 0.25 2.19 14.59
C SER A 127 -0.27 1.16 13.61
N ASP A 128 -0.91 1.60 12.51
CA ASP A 128 -1.66 0.67 11.67
C ASP A 128 -1.10 0.44 10.28
N LEU A 129 -0.29 1.36 9.74
CA LEU A 129 0.05 1.28 8.32
C LEU A 129 0.88 0.04 7.97
N ILE A 130 1.90 -0.25 8.74
CA ILE A 130 2.73 -1.41 8.45
C ILE A 130 1.91 -2.69 8.54
N ALA A 131 1.08 -2.81 9.57
CA ALA A 131 0.22 -3.98 9.72
C ALA A 131 -0.75 -4.11 8.56
N ALA A 132 -1.27 -2.98 8.07
CA ALA A 132 -2.21 -2.99 6.95
C ALA A 132 -1.54 -3.49 5.67
N VAL A 133 -0.30 -3.06 5.43
CA VAL A 133 0.42 -3.52 4.25
C VAL A 133 0.68 -5.01 4.33
N HIS A 134 1.12 -5.50 5.49
CA HIS A 134 1.33 -6.93 5.65
C HIS A 134 0.03 -7.72 5.45
N ALA A 135 -1.08 -7.23 6.01
CA ALA A 135 -2.36 -7.90 5.83
C ALA A 135 -2.76 -7.94 4.36
N ALA A 136 -2.57 -6.84 3.64
CA ALA A 136 -2.89 -6.80 2.22
C ALA A 136 -2.05 -7.81 1.44
N LEU A 137 -0.77 -7.88 1.74
CA LEU A 137 0.11 -8.83 1.06
C LEU A 137 -0.29 -10.27 1.34
N ASP A 138 -0.83 -10.53 2.54
CA ASP A 138 -1.27 -11.89 2.90
C ASP A 138 -2.67 -12.20 2.42
N GLY A 139 -3.33 -11.28 1.74
CA GLY A 139 -4.70 -11.49 1.30
C GLY A 139 -5.73 -11.33 2.39
N ARG A 140 -5.35 -10.74 3.52
CA ARG A 140 -6.27 -10.49 4.62
C ARG A 140 -6.77 -9.06 4.58
N ARG A 141 -7.97 -8.85 5.05
CA ARG A 141 -8.54 -7.51 5.10
C ARG A 141 -8.13 -6.83 6.40
N PHE A 142 -7.89 -5.53 6.32
CA PHE A 142 -7.52 -4.73 7.49
C PHE A 142 -8.25 -3.40 7.44
N ALA A 143 -8.72 -2.94 8.59
CA ALA A 143 -9.25 -1.59 8.69
C ALA A 143 -8.91 -1.05 10.07
N SER A 144 -8.53 0.23 10.13
CA SER A 144 -8.28 0.85 11.43
C SER A 144 -9.53 0.76 12.29
N PRO A 145 -9.38 0.60 13.61
CA PRO A 145 -10.56 0.44 14.48
C PRO A 145 -11.54 1.60 14.44
N THR A 146 -11.07 2.79 14.06
CA THR A 146 -11.95 3.95 13.99
C THR A 146 -12.80 3.97 12.74
N LEU A 147 -12.56 3.08 11.78
CA LEU A 147 -13.32 3.03 10.55
C LEU A 147 -14.41 1.98 10.64
N HIS A 148 -15.58 2.32 10.15
CA HIS A 148 -16.68 1.37 10.12
C HIS A 148 -16.80 0.76 8.75
N LEU A 149 -16.87 -0.56 8.71
CA LEU A 149 -16.95 -1.25 7.45
C LEU A 149 -18.38 -1.48 7.01
N GLY A 150 -19.25 -0.67 7.47
CA GLY A 150 -20.55 -0.68 6.88
C GLY A 150 -21.56 -1.47 7.59
N ASP A 151 -21.58 -2.61 7.71
CA ASP A 151 -22.64 -3.36 8.14
C ASP A 151 -22.50 -3.85 9.46
N GLU A 152 -21.93 -3.25 10.19
CA GLU A 152 -21.91 -3.73 11.42
C GLU A 152 -22.55 -3.05 12.17
#